data_67eb8c4f9bb5098f86054cf4c744358b
#
_entry.id   67eb8c4f9bb5098f86054cf4c744358b
#
_cell.length_a   1.000
_cell.length_b   1.000
_cell.length_c   1.000
_cell.angle_alpha   90.00
_cell.angle_beta   90.00
_cell.angle_gamma   90.00
#
_symmetry.space_group_name_H-M   'P 1'
#
loop_
_entity.id
_entity.type
_entity.pdbx_description
1 polymer ?
#
loop_
_entity_poly.entity_id
_entity_poly.type
_entity_poly.pdbx_seq_one_letter_code
_entity_poly.pdbx_strand_id
1 'polypeptide(L)'
;AYFYLAMSAYCESENLSGAARWLRVQAKEEQEHAMKFFEYLHDRGEKVLLKPIGQPPVEFTSLKDVFAKVYEHEQKVTALLSAIYEKALEAKDVASQALLHWYLMEQVEEEKNASTILAMLEKAGTSVGALFQIDHELGERGAE
;
A
#
# COMPACT_ATOMS: atom_id res chain seq x y z
N ALA A 1 -0.80 -3.01 -5.63
CA ALA A 1 -0.09 -4.30 -5.61
C ALA A 1 1.13 -4.30 -6.53
N TYR A 2 0.98 -3.98 -7.82
CA TYR A 2 2.09 -4.03 -8.79
C TYR A 2 3.19 -3.00 -8.51
N PHE A 3 2.82 -1.84 -7.97
CA PHE A 3 3.77 -0.83 -7.50
C PHE A 3 4.60 -1.33 -6.32
N TYR A 4 3.99 -2.00 -5.34
CA TYR A 4 4.68 -2.61 -4.21
C TYR A 4 5.66 -3.70 -4.65
N LEU A 5 5.31 -4.52 -5.66
CA LEU A 5 6.22 -5.51 -6.22
C LEU A 5 7.44 -4.87 -6.90
N ALA A 6 7.28 -3.74 -7.60
CA ALA A 6 8.40 -3.01 -8.19
C ALA A 6 9.37 -2.48 -7.13
N MET A 7 8.84 -1.91 -6.03
CA MET A 7 9.63 -1.47 -4.88
C MET A 7 10.34 -2.63 -4.18
N SER A 8 9.67 -3.78 -4.05
CA SER A 8 10.28 -5.00 -3.49
C SER A 8 11.47 -5.47 -4.34
N ALA A 9 11.31 -5.48 -5.67
CA ALA A 9 12.40 -5.88 -6.57
C ALA A 9 13.63 -4.96 -6.45
N TYR A 10 13.42 -3.66 -6.30
CA TYR A 10 14.49 -2.71 -5.98
C TYR A 10 15.17 -3.05 -4.66
N CYS A 11 14.40 -3.25 -3.58
CA CYS A 11 14.96 -3.58 -2.26
C CYS A 11 15.79 -4.88 -2.29
N GLU A 12 15.36 -5.91 -3.03
CA GLU A 12 16.15 -7.13 -3.24
C GLU A 12 17.48 -6.82 -3.93
N SER A 13 17.50 -5.97 -4.95
CA SER A 13 18.74 -5.59 -5.65
C SER A 13 19.73 -4.82 -4.76
N GLU A 14 19.23 -4.14 -3.73
CA GLU A 14 20.02 -3.41 -2.73
C GLU A 14 20.37 -4.27 -1.49
N ASN A 15 20.08 -5.57 -1.49
CA ASN A 15 20.26 -6.49 -0.36
C ASN A 15 19.50 -6.08 0.92
N LEU A 16 18.33 -5.47 0.76
CA LEU A 16 17.39 -5.09 1.82
C LEU A 16 16.21 -6.09 1.84
N SER A 17 16.52 -7.31 2.24
CA SER A 17 15.59 -8.44 2.16
C SER A 17 14.37 -8.32 3.09
N GLY A 18 14.54 -7.65 4.23
CA GLY A 18 13.46 -7.38 5.18
C GLY A 18 12.43 -6.41 4.59
N ALA A 19 12.89 -5.29 4.05
CA ALA A 19 12.04 -4.33 3.36
C ALA A 19 11.38 -4.95 2.12
N ALA A 20 12.13 -5.74 1.35
CA ALA A 20 11.57 -6.45 0.20
C ALA A 20 10.44 -7.41 0.61
N ARG A 21 10.59 -8.12 1.74
CA ARG A 21 9.53 -8.98 2.28
C ARG A 21 8.32 -8.18 2.71
N TRP A 22 8.51 -7.09 3.45
CA TRP A 22 7.43 -6.19 3.88
C TRP A 22 6.59 -5.72 2.68
N LEU A 23 7.26 -5.27 1.61
CA LEU A 23 6.62 -4.80 0.38
C LEU A 23 5.87 -5.91 -0.38
N ARG A 24 6.35 -7.17 -0.31
CA ARG A 24 5.61 -8.32 -0.88
C ARG A 24 4.36 -8.65 -0.09
N VAL A 25 4.43 -8.58 1.23
CA VAL A 25 3.23 -8.74 2.07
C VAL A 25 2.21 -7.67 1.73
N GLN A 26 2.63 -6.41 1.65
CA GLN A 26 1.77 -5.31 1.24
C GLN A 26 1.15 -5.53 -0.15
N ALA A 27 1.94 -5.97 -1.13
CA ALA A 27 1.44 -6.27 -2.47
C ALA A 27 0.32 -7.33 -2.45
N LYS A 28 0.41 -8.32 -1.56
CA LYS A 28 -0.62 -9.33 -1.39
C LYS A 28 -1.88 -8.75 -0.75
N GLU A 29 -1.74 -7.94 0.29
CA GLU A 29 -2.87 -7.25 0.94
C GLU A 29 -3.62 -6.35 -0.05
N GLU A 30 -2.90 -5.59 -0.87
CA GLU A 30 -3.51 -4.77 -1.93
C GLU A 30 -4.27 -5.59 -2.98
N GLN A 31 -3.78 -6.79 -3.29
CA GLN A 31 -4.52 -7.70 -4.15
C GLN A 31 -5.81 -8.20 -3.48
N GLU A 32 -5.77 -8.51 -2.20
CA GLU A 32 -6.96 -8.91 -1.43
C GLU A 32 -7.98 -7.76 -1.35
N HIS A 33 -7.51 -6.52 -1.18
CA HIS A 33 -8.34 -5.32 -1.27
C HIS A 33 -9.01 -5.19 -2.64
N ALA A 34 -8.27 -5.37 -3.72
CA ALA A 34 -8.83 -5.33 -5.07
C ALA A 34 -9.89 -6.42 -5.29
N MET A 35 -9.67 -7.65 -4.77
CA MET A 35 -10.62 -8.74 -4.88
C MET A 35 -11.91 -8.48 -4.11
N LYS A 36 -11.85 -7.78 -2.98
CA LYS A 36 -13.03 -7.38 -2.22
C LYS A 36 -13.95 -6.43 -3.02
N PHE A 37 -13.38 -5.49 -3.80
CA PHE A 37 -14.15 -4.69 -4.75
C PHE A 37 -14.71 -5.53 -5.92
N PHE A 38 -13.90 -6.44 -6.44
CA PHE A 38 -14.29 -7.33 -7.52
C PHE A 38 -15.53 -8.17 -7.14
N GLU A 39 -15.50 -8.80 -5.98
CA GLU A 39 -16.60 -9.61 -5.44
C GLU A 39 -17.84 -8.75 -5.17
N TYR A 40 -17.66 -7.59 -4.54
CA TYR A 40 -18.76 -6.68 -4.26
C TYR A 40 -19.50 -6.23 -5.52
N LEU A 41 -18.79 -5.91 -6.60
CA LEU A 41 -19.42 -5.55 -7.87
C LEU A 41 -20.24 -6.70 -8.45
N HIS A 42 -19.73 -7.94 -8.38
CA HIS A 42 -20.49 -9.12 -8.79
C HIS A 42 -21.73 -9.36 -7.95
N ASP A 43 -21.63 -9.22 -6.63
CA ASP A 43 -22.75 -9.34 -5.69
C ASP A 43 -23.83 -8.29 -5.95
N ARG A 44 -23.45 -7.13 -6.49
CA ARG A 44 -24.35 -6.06 -6.92
C ARG A 44 -24.93 -6.29 -8.33
N GLY A 45 -24.55 -7.37 -9.00
CA GLY A 45 -25.01 -7.71 -10.37
C GLY A 45 -24.30 -6.91 -11.46
N GLU A 46 -23.17 -6.25 -11.14
CA GLU A 46 -22.42 -5.43 -12.09
C GLU A 46 -21.36 -6.24 -12.84
N LYS A 47 -21.07 -5.83 -14.07
CA LYS A 47 -20.03 -6.44 -14.89
C LYS A 47 -18.68 -5.79 -14.60
N VAL A 48 -17.73 -6.59 -14.10
CA VAL A 48 -16.35 -6.14 -13.92
C VAL A 48 -15.62 -6.13 -15.26
N LEU A 49 -15.01 -5.00 -15.61
CA LEU A 49 -14.16 -4.83 -16.78
C LEU A 49 -12.73 -4.54 -16.35
N LEU A 50 -11.83 -5.47 -16.60
CA LEU A 50 -10.41 -5.30 -16.33
C LEU A 50 -9.75 -4.44 -17.41
N LYS A 51 -9.04 -3.41 -16.98
CA LYS A 51 -8.27 -2.51 -17.85
C LYS A 51 -6.78 -2.89 -17.79
N PRO A 52 -5.97 -2.48 -18.78
CA PRO A 52 -4.53 -2.62 -18.68
C PRO A 52 -3.97 -1.94 -17.42
N ILE A 53 -3.00 -2.60 -16.79
CA ILE A 53 -2.24 -2.04 -15.67
C ILE A 53 -1.00 -1.34 -16.25
N GLY A 54 -0.80 -0.06 -15.88
CA GLY A 54 0.37 0.70 -16.30
C GLY A 54 1.66 0.18 -15.68
N GLN A 55 2.78 0.42 -16.36
CA GLN A 55 4.09 0.11 -15.81
C GLN A 55 4.33 0.95 -14.54
N PRO A 56 4.72 0.34 -13.42
CA PRO A 56 5.08 1.10 -12.23
C PRO A 56 6.44 1.78 -12.40
N PRO A 57 6.78 2.77 -11.57
CA PRO A 57 8.13 3.33 -11.53
C PRO A 57 9.19 2.22 -11.33
N VAL A 58 10.31 2.35 -12.01
CA VAL A 58 11.41 1.36 -11.97
C VAL A 58 12.67 1.91 -11.28
N GLU A 59 12.71 3.21 -11.00
CA GLU A 59 13.87 3.88 -10.40
C GLU A 59 13.53 4.36 -8.99
N PHE A 60 14.36 3.94 -8.04
CA PHE A 60 14.34 4.35 -6.64
C PHE A 60 15.77 4.68 -6.21
N THR A 61 15.95 5.63 -5.30
CA THR A 61 17.26 6.14 -4.91
C THR A 61 17.74 5.62 -3.55
N SER A 62 16.85 5.14 -2.70
CA SER A 62 17.13 4.63 -1.36
C SER A 62 15.89 3.98 -0.75
N LEU A 63 16.06 3.25 0.36
CA LEU A 63 14.95 2.74 1.14
C LEU A 63 14.02 3.88 1.65
N LYS A 64 14.60 5.02 2.02
CA LYS A 64 13.83 6.20 2.40
C LYS A 64 12.96 6.70 1.25
N ASP A 65 13.50 6.75 0.03
CA ASP A 65 12.74 7.15 -1.17
C ASP A 65 11.59 6.18 -1.46
N VAL A 66 11.84 4.86 -1.29
CA VAL A 66 10.78 3.84 -1.39
C VAL A 66 9.63 4.14 -0.43
N PHE A 67 9.90 4.32 0.86
CA PHE A 67 8.84 4.55 1.85
C PHE A 67 8.22 5.96 1.76
N ALA A 68 8.92 6.95 1.25
CA ALA A 68 8.31 8.23 0.90
C ALA A 68 7.26 8.07 -0.22
N LYS A 69 7.57 7.25 -1.23
CA LYS A 69 6.64 6.92 -2.32
C LYS A 69 5.47 6.03 -1.85
N VAL A 70 5.71 5.11 -0.91
CA VAL A 70 4.63 4.36 -0.25
C VAL A 70 3.67 5.32 0.43
N TYR A 71 4.17 6.21 1.28
CA TYR A 71 3.32 7.15 2.02
C TYR A 71 2.53 8.07 1.09
N GLU A 72 3.17 8.63 0.06
CA GLU A 72 2.48 9.43 -0.97
C GLU A 72 1.40 8.63 -1.70
N HIS A 73 1.66 7.36 -1.98
CA HIS A 73 0.69 6.46 -2.62
C HIS A 73 -0.52 6.23 -1.74
N GLU A 74 -0.34 5.90 -0.46
CA GLU A 74 -1.45 5.68 0.47
C GLU A 74 -2.33 6.93 0.63
N GLN A 75 -1.73 8.11 0.71
CA GLN A 75 -2.49 9.36 0.71
C GLN A 75 -3.33 9.55 -0.56
N LYS A 76 -2.82 9.16 -1.72
CA LYS A 76 -3.60 9.18 -2.98
C LYS A 76 -4.76 8.18 -2.95
N VAL A 77 -4.52 6.97 -2.43
CA VAL A 77 -5.57 5.94 -2.29
C VAL A 77 -6.66 6.43 -1.36
N THR A 78 -6.30 7.02 -0.20
CA THR A 78 -7.26 7.64 0.72
C THR A 78 -8.12 8.71 0.04
N ALA A 79 -7.50 9.58 -0.75
CA ALA A 79 -8.23 10.62 -1.47
C ALA A 79 -9.21 10.05 -2.51
N LEU A 80 -8.79 8.99 -3.23
CA LEU A 80 -9.66 8.30 -4.19
C LEU A 80 -10.84 7.60 -3.50
N LEU A 81 -10.60 6.91 -2.39
CA LEU A 81 -11.64 6.25 -1.61
C LEU A 81 -12.63 7.27 -1.03
N SER A 82 -12.13 8.39 -0.52
CA SER A 82 -12.98 9.49 -0.03
C SER A 82 -13.88 10.05 -1.14
N ALA A 83 -13.34 10.25 -2.34
CA ALA A 83 -14.12 10.73 -3.48
C ALA A 83 -15.19 9.71 -3.93
N ILE A 84 -14.92 8.41 -3.85
CA ILE A 84 -15.91 7.36 -4.12
C ILE A 84 -16.96 7.33 -3.02
N TYR A 85 -16.56 7.50 -1.75
CA TYR A 85 -17.48 7.56 -0.62
C TYR A 85 -18.46 8.73 -0.73
N GLU A 86 -18.00 9.91 -1.13
CA GLU A 86 -18.88 11.08 -1.39
C GLU A 86 -19.93 10.76 -2.47
N LYS A 87 -19.54 10.08 -3.55
CA LYS A 87 -20.49 9.64 -4.59
C LYS A 87 -21.51 8.64 -4.06
N ALA A 88 -21.10 7.72 -3.19
CA ALA A 88 -22.00 6.77 -2.55
C ALA A 88 -23.01 7.48 -1.62
N LEU A 89 -22.58 8.57 -0.94
CA LEU A 89 -23.46 9.43 -0.15
C LEU A 89 -24.49 10.16 -1.03
N GLU A 90 -24.06 10.79 -2.12
CA GLU A 90 -24.92 11.48 -3.07
C GLU A 90 -25.98 10.54 -3.68
N ALA A 91 -25.55 9.32 -4.03
CA ALA A 91 -26.41 8.26 -4.56
C ALA A 91 -27.31 7.61 -3.49
N LYS A 92 -27.11 7.90 -2.21
CA LYS A 92 -27.75 7.24 -1.06
C LYS A 92 -27.55 5.71 -1.08
N ASP A 93 -26.43 5.25 -1.63
CA ASP A 93 -26.09 3.82 -1.68
C ASP A 93 -25.44 3.39 -0.35
N VAL A 94 -26.29 3.00 0.59
CA VAL A 94 -25.88 2.61 1.95
C VAL A 94 -24.94 1.38 1.94
N ALA A 95 -25.12 0.45 1.00
CA ALA A 95 -24.27 -0.73 0.93
C ALA A 95 -22.85 -0.36 0.50
N SER A 96 -22.70 0.49 -0.52
CA SER A 96 -21.38 1.01 -0.91
C SER A 96 -20.74 1.85 0.20
N GLN A 97 -21.51 2.66 0.92
CA GLN A 97 -21.00 3.41 2.07
C GLN A 97 -20.42 2.48 3.15
N ALA A 98 -21.11 1.38 3.46
CA ALA A 98 -20.64 0.41 4.46
C ALA A 98 -19.34 -0.27 4.04
N LEU A 99 -19.21 -0.69 2.78
CA LEU A 99 -17.97 -1.25 2.24
C LEU A 99 -16.83 -0.23 2.30
N LEU A 100 -17.07 0.99 1.79
CA LEU A 100 -16.04 2.04 1.73
C LEU A 100 -15.62 2.54 3.10
N HIS A 101 -16.49 2.49 4.10
CA HIS A 101 -16.11 2.80 5.49
C HIS A 101 -15.02 1.86 5.99
N TRP A 102 -15.10 0.56 5.69
CA TRP A 102 -14.06 -0.39 6.02
C TRP A 102 -12.72 0.01 5.38
N TYR A 103 -12.70 0.31 4.06
CA TYR A 103 -11.49 0.74 3.37
C TYR A 103 -10.89 2.04 3.93
N LEU A 104 -11.73 3.01 4.31
CA LEU A 104 -11.25 4.26 4.91
C LEU A 104 -10.61 4.02 6.29
N MET A 105 -11.09 3.02 7.04
CA MET A 105 -10.44 2.63 8.30
C MET A 105 -9.10 1.93 8.07
N GLU A 106 -9.01 1.04 7.07
CA GLU A 106 -7.73 0.45 6.65
C GLU A 106 -6.72 1.54 6.25
N GLN A 107 -7.13 2.55 5.48
CA GLN A 107 -6.24 3.64 5.08
C GLN A 107 -5.66 4.44 6.25
N VAL A 108 -6.38 4.57 7.36
CA VAL A 108 -5.82 5.18 8.60
C VAL A 108 -4.63 4.36 9.10
N GLU A 109 -4.72 3.04 9.03
CA GLU A 109 -3.64 2.13 9.44
C GLU A 109 -2.48 2.16 8.42
N GLU A 110 -2.79 2.11 7.12
CA GLU A 110 -1.79 2.12 6.05
C GLU A 110 -0.95 3.40 6.06
N GLU A 111 -1.58 4.57 6.15
CA GLU A 111 -0.86 5.84 6.28
C GLU A 111 -0.02 5.92 7.56
N LYS A 112 -0.54 5.41 8.67
CA LYS A 112 0.20 5.36 9.93
C LYS A 112 1.44 4.47 9.81
N ASN A 113 1.30 3.28 9.24
CA ASN A 113 2.39 2.33 9.06
C ASN A 113 3.48 2.93 8.16
N ALA A 114 3.10 3.45 7.00
CA ALA A 114 4.02 4.09 6.05
C ALA A 114 4.74 5.30 6.66
N SER A 115 4.02 6.19 7.33
CA SER A 115 4.60 7.38 7.97
C SER A 115 5.53 7.03 9.13
N THR A 116 5.22 5.99 9.90
CA THR A 116 6.06 5.52 11.00
C THR A 116 7.40 5.00 10.47
N ILE A 117 7.39 4.16 9.43
CA ILE A 117 8.62 3.62 8.83
C ILE A 117 9.44 4.76 8.20
N LEU A 118 8.78 5.68 7.49
CA LEU A 118 9.45 6.84 6.92
C LEU A 118 10.15 7.69 8.00
N ALA A 119 9.50 7.94 9.13
CA ALA A 119 10.06 8.67 10.24
C ALA A 119 11.26 7.93 10.90
N MET A 120 11.23 6.60 10.97
CA MET A 120 12.37 5.79 11.43
C MET A 120 13.56 5.95 10.49
N LEU A 121 13.35 5.87 9.18
CA LEU A 121 14.38 6.04 8.16
C LEU A 121 14.96 7.47 8.15
N GLU A 122 14.12 8.47 8.41
CA GLU A 122 14.58 9.86 8.57
C GLU A 122 15.51 10.03 9.78
N LYS A 123 15.16 9.44 10.91
CA LYS A 123 15.98 9.45 12.12
C LYS A 123 17.28 8.65 11.97
N ALA A 124 17.25 7.56 11.22
CA ALA A 124 18.44 6.76 10.91
C ALA A 124 19.48 7.56 10.10
N GLY A 125 19.04 8.50 9.26
CA GLY A 125 19.90 9.35 8.45
C GLY A 125 20.84 8.51 7.57
N THR A 126 22.15 8.70 7.72
CA THR A 126 23.21 7.96 6.97
C THR A 126 23.78 6.78 7.75
N SER A 127 23.21 6.40 8.88
CA SER A 127 23.70 5.29 9.71
C SER A 127 23.37 3.95 9.05
N VAL A 128 24.39 3.26 8.55
CA VAL A 128 24.28 1.92 7.95
C VAL A 128 23.75 0.90 8.97
N GLY A 129 24.21 0.98 10.23
CA GLY A 129 23.75 0.08 11.30
C GLY A 129 22.26 0.26 11.61
N ALA A 130 21.78 1.51 11.66
CA ALA A 130 20.35 1.79 11.85
C ALA A 130 19.51 1.33 10.66
N LEU A 131 20.02 1.48 9.44
CA LEU A 131 19.34 0.99 8.23
C LEU A 131 19.13 -0.53 8.28
N PHE A 132 20.18 -1.30 8.61
CA PHE A 132 20.07 -2.75 8.73
C PHE A 132 19.17 -3.20 9.87
N GLN A 133 19.14 -2.44 10.99
CA GLN A 133 18.19 -2.72 12.07
C GLN A 133 16.74 -2.55 11.61
N ILE A 134 16.45 -1.46 10.90
CA ILE A 134 15.12 -1.21 10.34
C ILE A 134 14.74 -2.29 9.31
N ASP A 135 15.66 -2.66 8.42
CA ASP A 135 15.43 -3.74 7.45
C ASP A 135 15.08 -5.05 8.16
N HIS A 136 15.83 -5.40 9.22
CA HIS A 136 15.54 -6.59 10.01
C HIS A 136 14.12 -6.55 10.62
N GLU A 137 13.74 -5.44 11.26
CA GLU A 137 12.40 -5.26 11.86
C GLU A 137 11.29 -5.36 10.80
N LEU A 138 11.49 -4.79 9.61
CA LEU A 138 10.55 -4.91 8.49
C LEU A 138 10.38 -6.37 8.04
N GLY A 139 11.45 -7.17 8.12
CA GLY A 139 11.44 -8.58 7.77
C GLY A 139 10.62 -9.47 8.70
N GLU A 140 10.27 -9.00 9.89
CA GLU A 140 9.45 -9.76 10.85
C GLU A 140 7.95 -9.75 10.50
N ARG A 141 7.50 -8.83 9.63
CA ARG A 141 6.10 -8.77 9.19
C ARG A 141 5.71 -10.05 8.46
N GLY A 142 4.58 -10.66 8.88
CA GLY A 142 4.05 -11.89 8.28
C GLY A 142 4.92 -13.13 8.54
N ALA A 143 5.68 -13.16 9.62
CA ALA A 143 6.47 -14.31 10.05
C ALA A 143 5.67 -15.34 10.88
N GLU A 144 4.37 -15.09 11.11
CA GLU A 144 3.44 -16.00 11.79
C GLU A 144 2.77 -16.98 10.84
#